data_e73f0ae8b134665d1ea59e203e207d91
#
_entry.id   e73f0ae8b134665d1ea59e203e207d91
#
_cell.length_a   1.000
_cell.length_b   1.000
_cell.length_c   1.000
_cell.angle_alpha   90.00
_cell.angle_beta   90.00
_cell.angle_gamma   90.00
#
_symmetry.space_group_name_H-M   'P 1'
#
loop_
_entity.id
_entity.type
_entity.pdbx_description
1 polymer ?
#
loop_
_entity_poly.entity_id
_entity_poly.type
_entity_poly.pdbx_seq_one_letter_code
_entity_poly.pdbx_strand_id
1 'polypeptide(L)'
;GAIDIIIVDSVAALVPRAEIEGEMGIEGKYNSSLKGTNGKITYQKDAYGYRIANTPTYEEKAESGVDIYLTLDSNIQMYLENAMATVEKDGAEWASITVADAKTGAIVGSATIPSFNPNTLNITNYNSQLTSYTYEPGSTMKIYSFMAAIEEGIYKGDEEYTSGNIIVDDYKISDWNTTGWGKITYDTGFTYSSNVAAVNLAQALGKEKLLNYYEKFGFGTKTGIELPNEYNGQVEAIYESELASISYGQGMTTTPIQNIQALTSLANGGVVLKPYIIEKIVDTNTGKTTYEGKRTDIGRAVSSSTVNKMIELMDITVNTNDPIATGKRYATDSVRLIGKTGTAQYALANGKYSSGNYNNIRSFAGMFPKDNPEYVIYVSAKKYMGGASGFASMVKSVVESIAKYKNLDTRDTDKDLSKIINLTSYINKDVTASKDTLTNLGLNVVVIGNGEKVVNQYPKKGENILSGNKIFLVTDYSEIVMPNIIGWNSSDVRTFANLINLSYTMNDYGKVTAQSIPEGTILDSASMLEVTLGGLYGKEKAG
;
A
#
# COMPACT_ATOMS: atom_id res chain seq x y z
N GLY A 1 12.79 2.30 -31.17
CA GLY A 1 11.57 1.74 -30.68
C GLY A 1 11.18 2.46 -29.43
N ALA A 2 9.99 3.07 -29.42
CA ALA A 2 9.46 3.68 -28.21
C ALA A 2 9.08 2.55 -27.25
N ILE A 3 9.57 2.61 -26.04
CA ILE A 3 9.08 1.79 -24.95
C ILE A 3 7.82 2.49 -24.45
N ASP A 4 6.64 2.01 -24.85
CA ASP A 4 5.39 2.45 -24.27
C ASP A 4 5.20 1.70 -22.93
N ILE A 5 5.87 2.21 -21.92
CA ILE A 5 5.59 1.83 -20.53
C ILE A 5 4.45 2.72 -20.09
N ILE A 6 3.24 2.16 -19.94
CA ILE A 6 2.21 2.80 -19.12
C ILE A 6 2.60 2.57 -17.66
N ILE A 7 3.55 3.36 -17.20
CA ILE A 7 3.82 3.48 -15.78
C ILE A 7 2.66 4.31 -15.23
N VAL A 8 1.83 3.70 -14.40
CA VAL A 8 1.01 4.49 -13.47
C VAL A 8 2.01 5.13 -12.51
N ASP A 9 2.24 6.42 -12.69
CA ASP A 9 3.31 7.23 -12.10
C ASP A 9 3.14 7.50 -10.59
N SER A 10 2.63 6.53 -9.85
CA SER A 10 2.54 6.55 -8.39
C SER A 10 3.42 5.48 -7.74
N VAL A 11 4.31 4.87 -8.51
CA VAL A 11 5.24 3.84 -8.03
C VAL A 11 6.64 4.43 -7.82
N ALA A 12 6.72 5.68 -7.39
CA ALA A 12 7.99 6.34 -7.08
C ALA A 12 8.88 5.54 -6.09
N ALA A 13 8.27 4.66 -5.29
CA ALA A 13 9.00 3.76 -4.40
C ALA A 13 9.45 2.45 -5.07
N LEU A 14 9.07 2.17 -6.32
CA LEU A 14 9.30 0.87 -6.95
C LEU A 14 10.17 0.91 -8.22
N VAL A 15 10.47 2.09 -8.80
CA VAL A 15 11.13 2.15 -10.12
C VAL A 15 12.13 3.31 -10.27
N PRO A 16 13.44 3.11 -10.11
CA PRO A 16 14.46 4.04 -10.56
C PRO A 16 15.14 3.62 -11.87
N ARG A 17 15.76 4.60 -12.56
CA ARG A 17 16.55 4.39 -13.78
C ARG A 17 17.71 3.37 -13.61
N ALA A 18 18.21 3.16 -12.40
CA ALA A 18 19.14 2.07 -12.10
C ALA A 18 18.50 0.69 -12.27
N GLU A 19 17.16 0.58 -12.22
CA GLU A 19 16.44 -0.64 -12.58
C GLU A 19 16.43 -0.89 -14.08
N ILE A 20 16.48 0.18 -14.90
CA ILE A 20 16.64 0.09 -16.37
C ILE A 20 18.01 -0.48 -16.74
N GLU A 21 19.03 -0.32 -15.87
CA GLU A 21 20.35 -0.91 -16.03
C GLU A 21 20.48 -2.34 -15.48
N GLY A 22 19.37 -2.93 -14.98
CA GLY A 22 19.25 -4.38 -14.83
C GLY A 22 19.45 -4.95 -13.43
N GLU A 23 19.36 -4.17 -12.35
CA GLU A 23 19.65 -4.75 -11.04
C GLU A 23 18.50 -4.81 -10.04
N MET A 24 17.37 -4.02 -10.13
CA MET A 24 16.38 -3.97 -9.05
C MET A 24 14.95 -3.63 -9.47
N GLY A 25 13.95 -3.96 -8.58
CA GLY A 25 12.52 -3.69 -8.77
C GLY A 25 11.86 -4.57 -9.83
N ILE A 26 10.63 -4.20 -10.22
CA ILE A 26 9.88 -4.91 -11.27
C ILE A 26 10.55 -4.70 -12.62
N GLU A 27 10.95 -3.48 -12.96
CA GLU A 27 11.62 -3.20 -14.23
C GLU A 27 12.94 -3.95 -14.35
N GLY A 28 13.77 -3.97 -13.31
CA GLY A 28 15.01 -4.74 -13.30
C GLY A 28 14.76 -6.24 -13.44
N LYS A 29 13.82 -6.77 -12.65
CA LYS A 29 13.48 -8.20 -12.70
C LYS A 29 12.92 -8.66 -14.04
N TYR A 30 12.18 -7.80 -14.72
CA TYR A 30 11.55 -8.10 -16.01
C TYR A 30 12.19 -7.36 -17.19
N ASN A 31 13.36 -6.75 -17.02
CA ASN A 31 14.02 -5.93 -18.05
C ASN A 31 14.19 -6.66 -19.39
N SER A 32 14.59 -7.93 -19.37
CA SER A 32 14.72 -8.74 -20.59
C SER A 32 13.41 -8.88 -21.36
N SER A 33 12.29 -8.93 -20.66
CA SER A 33 10.96 -9.05 -21.27
C SER A 33 10.41 -7.69 -21.72
N LEU A 34 10.68 -6.64 -20.94
CA LEU A 34 10.23 -5.27 -21.24
C LEU A 34 10.96 -4.64 -22.41
N LYS A 35 12.24 -4.93 -22.56
CA LYS A 35 13.14 -4.25 -23.53
C LYS A 35 12.85 -4.60 -24.99
N GLY A 36 12.29 -5.78 -25.28
CA GLY A 36 12.16 -6.29 -26.65
C GLY A 36 13.51 -6.54 -27.35
N THR A 37 13.47 -6.78 -28.64
CA THR A 37 14.65 -6.99 -29.48
C THR A 37 14.74 -5.98 -30.61
N ASN A 38 15.94 -5.41 -30.82
CA ASN A 38 16.14 -4.49 -31.92
C ASN A 38 16.14 -5.22 -33.26
N GLY A 39 15.45 -4.67 -34.23
CA GLY A 39 15.55 -5.13 -35.61
C GLY A 39 16.96 -4.88 -36.19
N LYS A 40 17.28 -5.66 -37.18
CA LYS A 40 18.57 -5.58 -37.87
C LYS A 40 18.39 -5.63 -39.39
N ILE A 41 19.01 -4.68 -40.10
CA ILE A 41 19.05 -4.69 -41.56
C ILE A 41 20.50 -4.93 -41.98
N THR A 42 20.73 -6.03 -42.73
CA THR A 42 22.01 -6.38 -43.30
C THR A 42 21.96 -6.13 -44.82
N TYR A 43 22.88 -5.34 -45.33
CA TYR A 43 22.97 -5.00 -46.77
C TYR A 43 24.44 -4.85 -47.17
N GLN A 44 24.69 -4.94 -48.48
CA GLN A 44 26.03 -4.74 -49.04
C GLN A 44 26.33 -3.25 -49.17
N LYS A 45 27.54 -2.86 -48.87
CA LYS A 45 28.08 -1.49 -48.99
C LYS A 45 29.20 -1.45 -50.00
N ASP A 46 29.34 -0.32 -50.71
CA ASP A 46 30.50 -0.02 -51.53
C ASP A 46 31.73 0.39 -50.66
N ALA A 47 32.88 0.67 -51.28
CA ALA A 47 34.08 1.09 -50.61
C ALA A 47 33.95 2.44 -49.88
N TYR A 48 32.93 3.23 -50.16
CA TYR A 48 32.63 4.51 -49.52
C TYR A 48 31.56 4.40 -48.42
N GLY A 49 31.04 3.17 -48.20
CA GLY A 49 30.06 2.91 -47.14
C GLY A 49 28.61 3.10 -47.60
N TYR A 50 28.32 3.39 -48.84
CA TYR A 50 26.95 3.51 -49.38
C TYR A 50 26.34 2.15 -49.70
N ARG A 51 25.03 2.00 -49.46
CA ARG A 51 24.30 0.79 -49.82
C ARG A 51 24.29 0.58 -51.32
N ILE A 52 24.68 -0.62 -51.76
CA ILE A 52 24.67 -0.97 -53.19
C ILE A 52 23.21 -1.28 -53.61
N ALA A 53 22.72 -0.54 -54.61
CA ALA A 53 21.37 -0.76 -55.14
C ALA A 53 21.25 -2.16 -55.75
N ASN A 54 20.06 -2.75 -55.68
CA ASN A 54 19.73 -4.06 -56.23
C ASN A 54 20.51 -5.26 -55.65
N THR A 55 21.14 -5.10 -54.48
CA THR A 55 21.74 -6.21 -53.77
C THR A 55 20.76 -6.79 -52.72
N PRO A 56 20.87 -8.08 -52.38
CA PRO A 56 20.03 -8.70 -51.35
C PRO A 56 20.14 -7.96 -50.01
N THR A 57 18.98 -7.71 -49.41
CA THR A 57 18.86 -7.15 -48.05
C THR A 57 18.21 -8.20 -47.16
N TYR A 58 18.83 -8.44 -46.02
CA TYR A 58 18.24 -9.27 -44.97
C TYR A 58 17.74 -8.36 -43.88
N GLU A 59 16.48 -8.50 -43.52
CA GLU A 59 15.82 -7.72 -42.48
C GLU A 59 15.28 -8.64 -41.40
N GLU A 60 15.77 -8.43 -40.18
CA GLU A 60 15.17 -8.97 -38.95
C GLU A 60 14.29 -7.87 -38.38
N LYS A 61 13.01 -8.14 -38.18
CA LYS A 61 12.08 -7.16 -37.63
C LYS A 61 12.37 -6.94 -36.15
N ALA A 62 12.21 -5.70 -35.69
CA ALA A 62 12.19 -5.41 -34.27
C ALA A 62 10.95 -6.07 -33.62
N GLU A 63 11.14 -6.62 -32.44
CA GLU A 63 10.05 -7.15 -31.61
C GLU A 63 9.91 -6.26 -30.38
N SER A 64 8.69 -5.79 -30.11
CA SER A 64 8.40 -5.02 -28.89
C SER A 64 8.48 -5.92 -27.67
N GLY A 65 8.73 -5.33 -26.51
CA GLY A 65 8.66 -6.04 -25.24
C GLY A 65 7.23 -6.32 -24.80
N VAL A 66 7.06 -6.67 -23.53
CA VAL A 66 5.74 -6.90 -22.91
C VAL A 66 5.27 -5.67 -22.15
N ASP A 67 3.95 -5.54 -21.96
CA ASP A 67 3.36 -4.61 -21.01
C ASP A 67 3.12 -5.32 -19.67
N ILE A 68 3.51 -4.69 -18.57
CA ILE A 68 3.25 -5.19 -17.21
C ILE A 68 2.22 -4.27 -16.55
N TYR A 69 1.10 -4.85 -16.16
CA TYR A 69 0.05 -4.18 -15.41
C TYR A 69 0.18 -4.53 -13.93
N LEU A 70 0.11 -3.52 -13.07
CA LEU A 70 0.23 -3.70 -11.63
C LEU A 70 -1.14 -3.66 -10.95
N THR A 71 -1.24 -4.29 -9.77
CA THR A 71 -2.44 -4.28 -8.93
C THR A 71 -2.65 -2.96 -8.18
N LEU A 72 -1.69 -2.03 -8.28
CA LEU A 72 -1.71 -0.78 -7.55
C LEU A 72 -2.86 0.13 -7.98
N ASP A 73 -3.58 0.64 -6.99
CA ASP A 73 -4.61 1.68 -7.17
C ASP A 73 -3.98 3.06 -6.93
N SER A 74 -3.97 3.91 -7.94
CA SER A 74 -3.30 5.21 -7.90
C SER A 74 -3.82 6.15 -6.81
N ASN A 75 -5.11 6.08 -6.45
CA ASN A 75 -5.66 6.89 -5.38
C ASN A 75 -5.23 6.37 -4.01
N ILE A 76 -5.27 5.05 -3.82
CA ILE A 76 -4.77 4.44 -2.58
C ILE A 76 -3.29 4.76 -2.42
N GLN A 77 -2.48 4.56 -3.47
CA GLN A 77 -1.06 4.86 -3.45
C GLN A 77 -0.78 6.32 -3.05
N MET A 78 -1.50 7.27 -3.64
CA MET A 78 -1.41 8.69 -3.29
C MET A 78 -1.72 8.94 -1.80
N TYR A 79 -2.72 8.29 -1.21
CA TYR A 79 -3.01 8.43 0.23
C TYR A 79 -1.86 7.92 1.08
N LEU A 80 -1.23 6.81 0.68
CA LEU A 80 -0.09 6.24 1.40
C LEU A 80 1.15 7.13 1.30
N GLU A 81 1.46 7.66 0.13
CA GLU A 81 2.58 8.60 -0.09
C GLU A 81 2.43 9.88 0.73
N ASN A 82 1.22 10.44 0.75
CA ASN A 82 0.90 11.61 1.57
C ASN A 82 1.08 11.34 3.07
N ALA A 83 0.70 10.15 3.52
CA ALA A 83 0.91 9.74 4.91
C ALA A 83 2.40 9.59 5.21
N MET A 84 3.18 8.97 4.30
CA MET A 84 4.62 8.80 4.47
C MET A 84 5.39 10.12 4.43
N ALA A 85 4.99 11.07 3.60
CA ALA A 85 5.57 12.42 3.60
C ALA A 85 5.40 13.12 4.97
N THR A 86 4.25 12.92 5.63
CA THR A 86 4.03 13.41 7.00
C THR A 86 4.97 12.72 8.00
N VAL A 87 5.11 11.40 7.90
CA VAL A 87 6.00 10.61 8.77
C VAL A 87 7.47 11.01 8.59
N GLU A 88 7.90 11.29 7.37
CA GLU A 88 9.25 11.77 7.05
C GLU A 88 9.50 13.15 7.66
N LYS A 89 8.56 14.07 7.51
CA LYS A 89 8.62 15.41 8.12
C LYS A 89 8.71 15.33 9.65
N ASP A 90 8.01 14.39 10.26
CA ASP A 90 8.04 14.14 11.69
C ASP A 90 9.33 13.40 12.16
N GLY A 91 10.24 13.09 11.25
CA GLY A 91 11.61 12.65 11.54
C GLY A 91 11.78 11.17 11.84
N ALA A 92 10.98 10.28 11.26
CA ALA A 92 11.22 8.84 11.33
C ALA A 92 12.52 8.43 10.60
N GLU A 93 13.25 7.46 11.14
CA GLU A 93 14.45 6.91 10.50
C GLU A 93 14.09 6.12 9.25
N TRP A 94 13.03 5.32 9.34
CA TRP A 94 12.35 4.66 8.22
C TRP A 94 10.90 4.37 8.58
N ALA A 95 10.06 4.25 7.56
CA ALA A 95 8.70 3.77 7.73
C ALA A 95 8.22 3.03 6.48
N SER A 96 7.22 2.18 6.68
CA SER A 96 6.53 1.45 5.61
C SER A 96 5.04 1.40 5.92
N ILE A 97 4.22 1.63 4.91
CA ILE A 97 2.77 1.42 4.94
C ILE A 97 2.37 0.63 3.71
N THR A 98 1.61 -0.44 3.91
CA THR A 98 1.15 -1.29 2.81
C THR A 98 -0.31 -1.66 3.03
N VAL A 99 -1.08 -1.61 1.96
CA VAL A 99 -2.48 -2.03 1.91
C VAL A 99 -2.62 -3.11 0.83
N ALA A 100 -3.29 -4.20 1.19
CA ALA A 100 -3.61 -5.26 0.25
C ALA A 100 -5.13 -5.52 0.24
N ASP A 101 -5.64 -5.95 -0.91
CA ASP A 101 -6.97 -6.53 -1.02
C ASP A 101 -7.02 -7.79 -0.14
N ALA A 102 -7.94 -7.77 0.82
CA ALA A 102 -8.01 -8.80 1.85
C ALA A 102 -8.44 -10.17 1.31
N LYS A 103 -9.15 -10.20 0.17
CA LYS A 103 -9.74 -11.43 -0.41
C LYS A 103 -8.85 -12.08 -1.44
N THR A 104 -7.97 -11.31 -2.08
CA THR A 104 -7.12 -11.80 -3.17
C THR A 104 -5.63 -11.83 -2.82
N GLY A 105 -5.18 -10.98 -1.89
CA GLY A 105 -3.78 -10.78 -1.57
C GLY A 105 -3.06 -9.79 -2.51
N ALA A 106 -3.79 -9.15 -3.43
CA ALA A 106 -3.23 -8.13 -4.32
C ALA A 106 -2.76 -6.91 -3.53
N ILE A 107 -1.53 -6.47 -3.75
CA ILE A 107 -1.03 -5.21 -3.16
C ILE A 107 -1.66 -4.05 -3.92
N VAL A 108 -2.51 -3.29 -3.25
CA VAL A 108 -3.21 -2.14 -3.87
C VAL A 108 -2.52 -0.81 -3.61
N GLY A 109 -1.56 -0.78 -2.69
CA GLY A 109 -0.70 0.36 -2.43
C GLY A 109 0.41 0.04 -1.43
N SER A 110 1.59 0.64 -1.61
CA SER A 110 2.71 0.54 -0.69
C SER A 110 3.59 1.77 -0.80
N ALA A 111 3.91 2.41 0.33
CA ALA A 111 4.79 3.56 0.38
C ALA A 111 5.79 3.41 1.54
N THR A 112 7.01 3.91 1.33
CA THR A 112 8.11 3.78 2.29
C THR A 112 8.92 5.07 2.40
N ILE A 113 9.58 5.26 3.52
CA ILE A 113 10.61 6.31 3.70
C ILE A 113 11.87 5.68 4.33
N PRO A 114 13.08 6.18 3.98
CA PRO A 114 13.32 7.16 2.93
C PRO A 114 12.85 6.66 1.57
N SER A 115 12.29 7.57 0.78
CA SER A 115 11.91 7.34 -0.60
C SER A 115 12.94 8.00 -1.53
N PHE A 116 12.76 7.88 -2.83
CA PHE A 116 13.58 8.54 -3.82
C PHE A 116 12.70 9.21 -4.88
N ASN A 117 13.25 10.19 -5.58
CA ASN A 117 12.58 10.82 -6.71
C ASN A 117 13.15 10.24 -8.02
N PRO A 118 12.36 9.52 -8.81
CA PRO A 118 12.84 8.90 -10.06
C PRO A 118 13.29 9.95 -11.09
N ASN A 119 12.77 11.18 -11.04
CA ASN A 119 13.17 12.25 -11.95
C ASN A 119 14.57 12.81 -11.64
N THR A 120 14.99 12.81 -10.38
CA THR A 120 16.29 13.31 -9.95
C THR A 120 17.31 12.19 -9.71
N LEU A 121 16.86 10.93 -9.76
CA LEU A 121 17.69 9.73 -9.58
C LEU A 121 18.51 9.75 -8.28
N ASN A 122 17.91 10.27 -7.21
CA ASN A 122 18.56 10.44 -5.91
C ASN A 122 18.53 9.19 -5.03
N ILE A 123 18.36 8.02 -5.62
CA ILE A 123 18.32 6.75 -4.89
C ILE A 123 19.65 6.47 -4.21
N THR A 124 19.60 6.10 -2.93
CA THR A 124 20.76 5.73 -2.12
C THR A 124 20.71 4.29 -1.62
N ASN A 125 19.52 3.68 -1.65
CA ASN A 125 19.33 2.30 -1.24
C ASN A 125 18.37 1.60 -2.21
N TYR A 126 18.89 0.58 -2.86
CA TYR A 126 18.17 -0.19 -3.87
C TYR A 126 17.31 -1.34 -3.30
N ASN A 127 17.34 -1.58 -2.00
CA ASN A 127 16.54 -2.61 -1.36
C ASN A 127 15.15 -2.07 -1.02
N SER A 128 14.10 -2.71 -1.53
CA SER A 128 12.73 -2.39 -1.17
C SER A 128 12.50 -2.66 0.32
N GLN A 129 12.07 -1.64 1.06
CA GLN A 129 11.75 -1.80 2.48
C GLN A 129 10.59 -2.79 2.70
N LEU A 130 9.70 -2.91 1.74
CA LEU A 130 8.58 -3.85 1.80
C LEU A 130 9.04 -5.30 1.96
N THR A 131 10.09 -5.69 1.22
CA THR A 131 10.52 -7.08 1.10
C THR A 131 11.84 -7.40 1.79
N SER A 132 12.70 -6.40 2.03
CA SER A 132 14.07 -6.63 2.50
C SER A 132 14.37 -6.05 3.88
N TYR A 133 13.54 -5.15 4.44
CA TYR A 133 13.75 -4.66 5.79
C TYR A 133 13.20 -5.65 6.80
N THR A 134 14.11 -6.30 7.51
CA THR A 134 13.78 -7.19 8.62
C THR A 134 13.86 -6.43 9.95
N TYR A 135 12.86 -6.58 10.77
CA TYR A 135 12.79 -5.94 12.08
C TYR A 135 11.90 -6.74 13.04
N GLU A 136 12.02 -6.47 14.32
CA GLU A 136 11.19 -7.06 15.34
C GLU A 136 9.78 -6.43 15.31
N PRO A 137 8.73 -7.19 14.96
CA PRO A 137 7.37 -6.65 14.73
C PRO A 137 6.67 -6.20 16.02
N GLY A 138 7.16 -6.68 17.18
CA GLY A 138 6.58 -6.39 18.48
C GLY A 138 5.17 -6.95 18.63
N SER A 139 4.36 -6.26 19.41
CA SER A 139 3.05 -6.75 19.86
C SER A 139 2.02 -7.04 18.75
N THR A 140 2.29 -6.74 17.50
CA THR A 140 1.45 -7.22 16.40
C THR A 140 1.51 -8.74 16.25
N MET A 141 2.61 -9.38 16.68
CA MET A 141 2.74 -10.84 16.72
C MET A 141 1.75 -11.52 17.68
N LYS A 142 1.26 -10.81 18.69
CA LYS A 142 0.26 -11.36 19.61
C LYS A 142 -1.04 -11.80 18.91
N ILE A 143 -1.36 -11.24 17.74
CA ILE A 143 -2.45 -11.76 16.91
C ILE A 143 -2.25 -13.26 16.69
N TYR A 144 -1.07 -13.65 16.24
CA TYR A 144 -0.78 -15.02 15.82
C TYR A 144 -0.52 -15.95 17.01
N SER A 145 0.13 -15.45 18.08
CA SER A 145 0.32 -16.23 19.31
C SER A 145 -1.00 -16.56 19.99
N PHE A 146 -1.91 -15.59 20.06
CA PHE A 146 -3.24 -15.80 20.62
C PHE A 146 -4.09 -16.71 19.70
N MET A 147 -4.02 -16.53 18.37
CA MET A 147 -4.72 -17.43 17.44
C MET A 147 -4.24 -18.87 17.60
N ALA A 148 -2.93 -19.10 17.77
CA ALA A 148 -2.39 -20.43 18.03
C ALA A 148 -2.95 -21.03 19.34
N ALA A 149 -3.00 -20.24 20.41
CA ALA A 149 -3.54 -20.69 21.70
C ALA A 149 -5.06 -20.93 21.65
N ILE A 150 -5.82 -20.12 20.89
CA ILE A 150 -7.25 -20.32 20.67
C ILE A 150 -7.49 -21.61 19.89
N GLU A 151 -6.74 -21.84 18.80
CA GLU A 151 -6.87 -23.03 17.96
C GLU A 151 -6.62 -24.32 18.70
N GLU A 152 -5.63 -24.32 19.61
CA GLU A 152 -5.30 -25.47 20.45
C GLU A 152 -6.19 -25.62 21.70
N GLY A 153 -7.20 -24.74 21.89
CA GLY A 153 -8.09 -24.78 23.05
C GLY A 153 -7.47 -24.41 24.39
N ILE A 154 -6.27 -23.82 24.34
CA ILE A 154 -5.53 -23.37 25.54
C ILE A 154 -6.09 -22.03 26.04
N TYR A 155 -6.46 -21.16 25.11
CA TYR A 155 -6.98 -19.83 25.43
C TYR A 155 -8.39 -19.90 26.04
N LYS A 156 -8.53 -19.27 27.21
CA LYS A 156 -9.81 -19.02 27.88
C LYS A 156 -9.89 -17.53 28.19
N GLY A 157 -10.71 -16.82 27.44
CA GLY A 157 -10.72 -15.36 27.45
C GLY A 157 -11.07 -14.73 28.78
N ASP A 158 -11.91 -15.37 29.58
CA ASP A 158 -12.39 -14.97 30.90
C ASP A 158 -11.48 -15.44 32.06
N GLU A 159 -10.52 -16.31 31.80
CA GLU A 159 -9.56 -16.75 32.83
C GLU A 159 -8.64 -15.60 33.21
N GLU A 160 -8.40 -15.46 34.53
CA GLU A 160 -7.55 -14.40 35.09
C GLU A 160 -6.09 -14.86 35.28
N TYR A 161 -5.18 -13.92 35.02
CA TYR A 161 -3.77 -14.05 35.36
C TYR A 161 -3.27 -12.77 36.05
N THR A 162 -2.12 -12.84 36.73
CA THR A 162 -1.49 -11.66 37.33
C THR A 162 -0.61 -10.98 36.31
N SER A 163 -0.95 -9.72 35.95
CA SER A 163 -0.21 -8.89 34.99
C SER A 163 1.01 -8.21 35.65
N GLY A 164 1.83 -7.54 34.84
CA GLY A 164 2.94 -6.71 35.27
C GLY A 164 4.29 -7.27 34.87
N ASN A 165 4.69 -8.41 35.40
CA ASN A 165 5.94 -9.05 34.99
C ASN A 165 5.92 -10.56 35.26
N ILE A 166 6.80 -11.27 34.53
CA ILE A 166 7.06 -12.70 34.67
C ILE A 166 8.56 -12.96 34.52
N ILE A 167 9.09 -13.99 35.18
CA ILE A 167 10.49 -14.41 35.06
C ILE A 167 10.53 -15.72 34.29
N VAL A 168 11.35 -15.76 33.21
CA VAL A 168 11.60 -16.94 32.38
C VAL A 168 13.11 -17.07 32.20
N ASP A 169 13.72 -18.19 32.54
CA ASP A 169 15.18 -18.42 32.48
C ASP A 169 16.00 -17.27 33.09
N ASP A 170 15.62 -16.80 34.29
CA ASP A 170 16.21 -15.65 34.96
C ASP A 170 16.03 -14.27 34.26
N TYR A 171 15.36 -14.23 33.13
CA TYR A 171 15.02 -12.98 32.47
C TYR A 171 13.67 -12.44 32.94
N LYS A 172 13.66 -11.17 33.33
CA LYS A 172 12.44 -10.47 33.70
C LYS A 172 11.78 -9.87 32.45
N ILE A 173 10.62 -10.40 32.07
CA ILE A 173 9.76 -9.85 31.03
C ILE A 173 8.67 -9.01 31.69
N SER A 174 8.46 -7.80 31.24
CA SER A 174 7.48 -6.88 31.83
C SER A 174 6.45 -6.44 30.80
N ASP A 175 5.24 -6.19 31.29
CA ASP A 175 4.24 -5.40 30.55
C ASP A 175 4.72 -3.96 30.41
N TRP A 176 4.14 -3.18 29.47
CA TRP A 176 4.47 -1.76 29.35
C TRP A 176 4.06 -0.97 30.61
N ASN A 177 3.03 -1.42 31.32
CA ASN A 177 2.79 -1.03 32.71
C ASN A 177 3.52 -2.02 33.62
N THR A 178 4.74 -1.67 34.01
CA THR A 178 5.64 -2.56 34.77
C THR A 178 5.15 -2.91 36.17
N THR A 179 4.21 -2.13 36.71
CA THR A 179 3.55 -2.44 38.01
C THR A 179 2.35 -3.37 37.81
N GLY A 180 1.91 -3.58 36.58
CA GLY A 180 0.74 -4.37 36.21
C GLY A 180 -0.60 -3.67 36.44
N TRP A 181 -1.64 -4.37 36.12
CA TRP A 181 -3.05 -3.99 36.36
C TRP A 181 -3.71 -4.92 37.42
N GLY A 182 -2.89 -5.66 38.16
CA GLY A 182 -3.36 -6.71 39.07
C GLY A 182 -3.80 -7.96 38.29
N LYS A 183 -4.83 -8.63 38.81
CA LYS A 183 -5.45 -9.75 38.09
C LYS A 183 -6.38 -9.21 36.99
N ILE A 184 -6.14 -9.63 35.78
CA ILE A 184 -6.94 -9.30 34.61
C ILE A 184 -7.17 -10.55 33.75
N THR A 185 -8.24 -10.56 32.97
CA THR A 185 -8.56 -11.66 32.06
C THR A 185 -7.64 -11.66 30.82
N TYR A 186 -7.53 -12.80 30.12
CA TYR A 186 -6.78 -12.86 28.86
C TYR A 186 -7.39 -11.96 27.76
N ASP A 187 -8.71 -11.79 27.70
CA ASP A 187 -9.37 -10.83 26.81
C ASP A 187 -8.88 -9.40 27.07
N THR A 188 -8.82 -8.99 28.33
CA THR A 188 -8.27 -7.70 28.77
C THR A 188 -6.76 -7.62 28.46
N GLY A 189 -6.02 -8.70 28.70
CA GLY A 189 -4.59 -8.79 28.40
C GLY A 189 -4.25 -8.54 26.94
N PHE A 190 -5.04 -9.08 26.01
CA PHE A 190 -4.89 -8.77 24.58
C PHE A 190 -5.15 -7.29 24.30
N THR A 191 -6.24 -6.75 24.83
CA THR A 191 -6.65 -5.34 24.67
C THR A 191 -5.60 -4.36 25.21
N TYR A 192 -5.02 -4.67 26.37
CA TYR A 192 -3.95 -3.88 27.00
C TYR A 192 -2.56 -4.20 26.43
N SER A 193 -2.49 -5.19 25.54
CA SER A 193 -1.24 -5.62 24.93
C SER A 193 -0.23 -6.18 25.95
N SER A 194 -0.70 -6.96 26.94
CA SER A 194 0.14 -7.59 27.94
C SER A 194 1.14 -8.57 27.34
N ASN A 195 2.42 -8.42 27.67
CA ASN A 195 3.46 -9.37 27.33
C ASN A 195 3.33 -10.65 28.18
N VAL A 196 2.95 -10.48 29.46
CA VAL A 196 2.75 -11.59 30.38
C VAL A 196 1.67 -12.54 29.88
N ALA A 197 0.57 -12.01 29.32
CA ALA A 197 -0.46 -12.85 28.71
C ALA A 197 0.10 -13.70 27.54
N ALA A 198 0.85 -13.07 26.65
CA ALA A 198 1.44 -13.76 25.50
C ALA A 198 2.44 -14.85 25.94
N VAL A 199 3.28 -14.54 26.93
CA VAL A 199 4.25 -15.50 27.49
C VAL A 199 3.54 -16.70 28.11
N ASN A 200 2.54 -16.47 28.97
CA ASN A 200 1.77 -17.57 29.59
C ASN A 200 1.16 -18.50 28.52
N LEU A 201 0.54 -17.93 27.48
CA LEU A 201 -0.05 -18.71 26.40
C LEU A 201 1.00 -19.46 25.58
N ALA A 202 2.15 -18.84 25.30
CA ALA A 202 3.24 -19.48 24.56
C ALA A 202 3.88 -20.64 25.36
N GLN A 203 4.10 -20.47 26.66
CA GLN A 203 4.59 -21.54 27.52
C GLN A 203 3.59 -22.71 27.61
N ALA A 204 2.29 -22.42 27.74
CA ALA A 204 1.26 -23.45 27.74
C ALA A 204 1.14 -24.18 26.38
N LEU A 205 1.38 -23.47 25.26
CA LEU A 205 1.37 -24.01 23.92
C LEU A 205 2.59 -24.88 23.64
N GLY A 206 3.75 -24.46 24.12
CA GLY A 206 5.05 -25.05 23.88
C GLY A 206 5.69 -24.59 22.56
N LYS A 207 7.01 -24.70 22.53
CA LYS A 207 7.86 -24.18 21.43
C LYS A 207 7.51 -24.71 20.07
N GLU A 208 7.40 -26.04 19.94
CA GLU A 208 7.17 -26.70 18.66
C GLU A 208 5.86 -26.23 18.00
N LYS A 209 4.79 -26.15 18.79
CA LYS A 209 3.49 -25.70 18.28
C LYS A 209 3.52 -24.24 17.88
N LEU A 210 4.08 -23.35 18.71
CA LEU A 210 4.12 -21.90 18.40
C LEU A 210 4.90 -21.64 17.10
N LEU A 211 6.08 -22.25 16.95
CA LEU A 211 6.88 -22.12 15.74
C LEU A 211 6.16 -22.66 14.49
N ASN A 212 5.49 -23.81 14.62
CA ASN A 212 4.69 -24.38 13.52
C ASN A 212 3.52 -23.43 13.10
N TYR A 213 2.85 -22.80 14.07
CA TYR A 213 1.82 -21.80 13.71
C TYR A 213 2.42 -20.57 13.03
N TYR A 214 3.57 -20.08 13.47
CA TYR A 214 4.24 -18.97 12.81
C TYR A 214 4.62 -19.31 11.36
N GLU A 215 5.13 -20.51 11.13
CA GLU A 215 5.41 -21.02 9.78
C GLU A 215 4.13 -21.10 8.92
N LYS A 216 3.03 -21.62 9.48
CA LYS A 216 1.72 -21.66 8.78
C LYS A 216 1.19 -20.28 8.40
N PHE A 217 1.49 -19.24 9.20
CA PHE A 217 1.17 -17.84 8.87
C PHE A 217 2.15 -17.23 7.86
N GLY A 218 3.25 -17.92 7.51
CA GLY A 218 4.25 -17.51 6.54
C GLY A 218 5.43 -16.74 7.11
N PHE A 219 5.59 -16.68 8.43
CA PHE A 219 6.77 -16.08 9.04
C PHE A 219 7.99 -17.02 8.91
N GLY A 220 9.18 -16.43 8.73
CA GLY A 220 10.43 -17.17 8.54
C GLY A 220 10.63 -17.69 7.10
N THR A 221 9.69 -17.45 6.18
CA THR A 221 9.78 -17.87 4.79
C THR A 221 9.50 -16.69 3.85
N LYS A 222 10.04 -16.76 2.62
CA LYS A 222 9.71 -15.76 1.58
C LYS A 222 8.27 -15.90 1.14
N THR A 223 7.59 -14.79 0.91
CA THR A 223 6.21 -14.79 0.40
C THR A 223 6.15 -15.18 -1.07
N GLY A 224 7.24 -14.95 -1.81
CA GLY A 224 7.33 -15.17 -3.25
C GLY A 224 6.60 -14.12 -4.07
N ILE A 225 6.44 -12.89 -3.53
CA ILE A 225 5.95 -11.74 -4.31
C ILE A 225 6.87 -11.47 -5.51
N GLU A 226 6.37 -10.86 -6.56
CA GLU A 226 7.12 -10.64 -7.81
C GLU A 226 8.24 -9.60 -7.69
N LEU A 227 8.51 -9.06 -6.50
CA LEU A 227 9.62 -8.14 -6.23
C LEU A 227 10.96 -8.90 -6.05
N PRO A 228 12.11 -8.28 -6.37
CA PRO A 228 13.42 -8.86 -6.10
C PRO A 228 13.83 -8.71 -4.62
N ASN A 229 14.94 -9.35 -4.24
CA ASN A 229 15.63 -9.19 -2.95
C ASN A 229 14.72 -9.36 -1.73
N GLU A 230 13.83 -10.35 -1.77
CA GLU A 230 12.98 -10.68 -0.64
C GLU A 230 13.77 -11.43 0.44
N TYR A 231 13.65 -10.98 1.70
CA TYR A 231 14.22 -11.62 2.88
C TYR A 231 13.14 -12.39 3.65
N ASN A 232 13.55 -13.50 4.26
CA ASN A 232 12.63 -14.38 5.00
C ASN A 232 12.52 -14.05 6.50
N GLY A 233 13.28 -13.06 7.00
CA GLY A 233 13.33 -12.82 8.44
C GLY A 233 13.96 -14.00 9.19
N GLN A 234 13.81 -14.00 10.52
CA GLN A 234 14.30 -15.07 11.39
C GLN A 234 13.28 -15.36 12.47
N VAL A 235 12.88 -16.62 12.60
CA VAL A 235 11.89 -17.09 13.58
C VAL A 235 12.40 -18.37 14.19
N GLU A 236 13.15 -18.24 15.27
CA GLU A 236 13.80 -19.34 15.98
C GLU A 236 13.71 -19.13 17.49
N ALA A 237 13.66 -20.19 18.25
CA ALA A 237 13.78 -20.17 19.71
C ALA A 237 14.50 -21.44 20.16
N ILE A 238 15.57 -21.28 20.91
CA ILE A 238 16.33 -22.38 21.52
C ILE A 238 15.92 -22.53 22.99
N TYR A 239 15.92 -21.40 23.72
CA TYR A 239 15.61 -21.32 25.14
C TYR A 239 14.16 -20.92 25.40
N GLU A 240 13.68 -21.18 26.63
CA GLU A 240 12.32 -20.76 27.03
C GLU A 240 12.16 -19.23 27.06
N SER A 241 13.21 -18.50 27.39
CA SER A 241 13.22 -17.03 27.35
C SER A 241 13.11 -16.47 25.92
N GLU A 242 13.64 -17.17 24.91
CA GLU A 242 13.48 -16.83 23.50
C GLU A 242 12.05 -17.15 23.03
N LEU A 243 11.51 -18.33 23.41
CA LEU A 243 10.10 -18.67 23.17
C LEU A 243 9.17 -17.59 23.76
N ALA A 244 9.44 -17.18 24.99
CA ALA A 244 8.70 -16.10 25.63
C ALA A 244 8.78 -14.80 24.84
N SER A 245 9.97 -14.43 24.35
CA SER A 245 10.21 -13.19 23.61
C SER A 245 9.52 -13.16 22.24
N ILE A 246 9.60 -14.24 21.47
CA ILE A 246 8.96 -14.31 20.16
C ILE A 246 7.42 -14.28 20.26
N SER A 247 6.85 -14.69 21.41
CA SER A 247 5.40 -14.68 21.62
C SER A 247 4.76 -13.29 21.53
N TYR A 248 5.54 -12.24 21.80
CA TYR A 248 5.13 -10.85 21.66
C TYR A 248 5.96 -10.06 20.64
N GLY A 249 6.72 -10.77 19.79
CA GLY A 249 7.38 -10.23 18.60
C GLY A 249 8.73 -9.57 18.86
N GLN A 250 9.45 -9.96 19.90
CA GLN A 250 10.86 -9.62 20.12
C GLN A 250 11.72 -10.88 20.02
N GLY A 251 13.02 -10.74 19.73
CA GLY A 251 13.91 -11.87 19.48
C GLY A 251 13.63 -12.63 18.17
N MET A 252 12.82 -12.08 17.32
CA MET A 252 12.53 -12.57 15.96
C MET A 252 12.49 -11.41 14.98
N THR A 253 12.63 -11.67 13.69
CA THR A 253 12.50 -10.62 12.68
C THR A 253 11.54 -11.04 11.57
N THR A 254 10.78 -10.07 11.06
CA THR A 254 9.86 -10.21 9.94
C THR A 254 10.01 -9.06 8.96
N THR A 255 9.55 -9.22 7.73
CA THR A 255 9.42 -8.13 6.77
C THR A 255 7.99 -7.56 6.75
N PRO A 256 7.77 -6.33 6.26
CA PRO A 256 6.42 -5.78 6.11
C PRO A 256 5.51 -6.67 5.26
N ILE A 257 6.03 -7.27 4.18
CA ILE A 257 5.23 -8.12 3.29
C ILE A 257 4.79 -9.43 3.95
N GLN A 258 5.60 -10.02 4.83
CA GLN A 258 5.21 -11.19 5.62
C GLN A 258 4.05 -10.85 6.56
N ASN A 259 4.07 -9.67 7.17
CA ASN A 259 2.96 -9.22 8.03
C ASN A 259 1.66 -9.02 7.23
N ILE A 260 1.74 -8.46 6.01
CA ILE A 260 0.58 -8.37 5.10
C ILE A 260 0.07 -9.78 4.75
N GLN A 261 0.95 -10.70 4.36
CA GLN A 261 0.59 -12.09 4.06
C GLN A 261 -0.16 -12.74 5.21
N ALA A 262 0.39 -12.67 6.41
CA ALA A 262 -0.21 -13.27 7.60
C ALA A 262 -1.58 -12.65 7.94
N LEU A 263 -1.75 -11.33 7.78
CA LEU A 263 -3.02 -10.63 8.00
C LEU A 263 -4.14 -11.11 7.08
N THR A 264 -3.84 -11.59 5.86
CA THR A 264 -4.86 -12.12 4.95
C THR A 264 -5.64 -13.28 5.56
N SER A 265 -5.03 -14.04 6.49
CA SER A 265 -5.70 -15.13 7.18
C SER A 265 -6.93 -14.69 7.97
N LEU A 266 -6.92 -13.48 8.53
CA LEU A 266 -8.05 -12.92 9.28
C LEU A 266 -9.28 -12.68 8.37
N ALA A 267 -9.06 -12.21 7.16
CA ALA A 267 -10.12 -11.95 6.19
C ALA A 267 -10.64 -13.20 5.45
N ASN A 268 -9.90 -14.33 5.55
CA ASN A 268 -10.16 -15.54 4.78
C ASN A 268 -10.41 -16.77 5.67
N GLY A 269 -10.93 -16.57 6.88
CA GLY A 269 -11.29 -17.65 7.78
C GLY A 269 -10.12 -18.58 8.13
N GLY A 270 -8.92 -18.03 8.24
CA GLY A 270 -7.68 -18.73 8.57
C GLY A 270 -6.83 -19.16 7.37
N VAL A 271 -7.27 -18.93 6.14
CA VAL A 271 -6.48 -19.19 4.94
C VAL A 271 -5.53 -18.04 4.68
N VAL A 272 -4.24 -18.36 4.58
CA VAL A 272 -3.17 -17.40 4.26
C VAL A 272 -3.05 -17.29 2.74
N LEU A 273 -2.97 -16.05 2.23
CA LEU A 273 -2.85 -15.81 0.79
C LEU A 273 -1.42 -15.36 0.43
N LYS A 274 -0.95 -15.80 -0.73
CA LYS A 274 0.28 -15.27 -1.32
C LYS A 274 0.03 -13.82 -1.79
N PRO A 275 0.80 -12.82 -1.32
CA PRO A 275 0.70 -11.47 -1.87
C PRO A 275 1.25 -11.43 -3.30
N TYR A 276 0.68 -10.57 -4.14
CA TYR A 276 1.15 -10.32 -5.50
C TYR A 276 0.94 -8.87 -5.90
N ILE A 277 1.75 -8.40 -6.84
CA ILE A 277 1.73 -7.00 -7.31
C ILE A 277 1.54 -6.89 -8.83
N ILE A 278 1.77 -7.96 -9.60
CA ILE A 278 1.52 -7.99 -11.04
C ILE A 278 0.11 -8.50 -11.29
N GLU A 279 -0.74 -7.66 -11.89
CA GLU A 279 -2.08 -8.02 -12.33
C GLU A 279 -2.03 -8.91 -13.57
N LYS A 280 -1.30 -8.46 -14.61
CA LYS A 280 -1.10 -9.24 -15.84
C LYS A 280 0.13 -8.78 -16.62
N ILE A 281 0.63 -9.66 -17.48
CA ILE A 281 1.67 -9.36 -18.46
C ILE A 281 1.08 -9.65 -19.85
N VAL A 282 1.18 -8.68 -20.76
CA VAL A 282 0.65 -8.75 -22.11
C VAL A 282 1.79 -8.66 -23.11
N ASP A 283 1.89 -9.62 -24.03
CA ASP A 283 2.77 -9.57 -25.19
C ASP A 283 2.24 -8.53 -26.17
N THR A 284 2.97 -7.46 -26.40
CA THR A 284 2.51 -6.33 -27.23
C THR A 284 2.46 -6.68 -28.71
N ASN A 285 3.23 -7.69 -29.19
CA ASN A 285 3.24 -8.11 -30.59
C ASN A 285 1.99 -8.93 -30.94
N THR A 286 1.50 -9.71 -29.98
CA THR A 286 0.36 -10.62 -30.19
C THR A 286 -0.92 -10.17 -29.49
N GLY A 287 -0.85 -9.21 -28.56
CA GLY A 287 -1.95 -8.82 -27.68
C GLY A 287 -2.37 -9.91 -26.67
N LYS A 288 -1.59 -10.99 -26.54
CA LYS A 288 -1.92 -12.13 -25.69
C LYS A 288 -1.45 -11.88 -24.25
N THR A 289 -2.32 -12.15 -23.29
CA THR A 289 -1.92 -12.22 -21.86
C THR A 289 -1.08 -13.47 -21.63
N THR A 290 0.17 -13.30 -21.19
CA THR A 290 1.13 -14.38 -20.92
C THR A 290 1.22 -14.74 -19.45
N TYR A 291 0.82 -13.82 -18.56
CA TYR A 291 0.71 -14.00 -17.12
C TYR A 291 -0.51 -13.27 -16.60
N GLU A 292 -1.18 -13.86 -15.62
CA GLU A 292 -2.30 -13.25 -14.89
C GLU A 292 -2.13 -13.52 -13.39
N GLY A 293 -2.01 -12.45 -12.62
CA GLY A 293 -1.98 -12.47 -11.16
C GLY A 293 -3.36 -12.87 -10.63
N LYS A 294 -3.37 -13.74 -9.64
CA LYS A 294 -4.62 -14.22 -9.06
C LYS A 294 -4.44 -14.64 -7.60
N ARG A 295 -5.54 -14.67 -6.89
CA ARG A 295 -5.58 -15.25 -5.56
C ARG A 295 -4.90 -16.62 -5.55
N THR A 296 -3.96 -16.79 -4.64
CA THR A 296 -3.25 -18.05 -4.40
C THR A 296 -3.29 -18.35 -2.91
N ASP A 297 -3.99 -19.42 -2.55
CA ASP A 297 -4.08 -19.89 -1.17
C ASP A 297 -2.79 -20.68 -0.86
N ILE A 298 -2.05 -20.27 0.19
CA ILE A 298 -0.84 -20.97 0.66
C ILE A 298 -1.25 -22.14 1.53
N GLY A 299 -2.23 -21.95 2.41
CA GLY A 299 -2.76 -22.95 3.31
C GLY A 299 -3.63 -22.35 4.40
N ARG A 300 -4.28 -23.21 5.14
CA ARG A 300 -5.07 -22.80 6.32
C ARG A 300 -4.20 -22.90 7.56
N ALA A 301 -3.95 -21.76 8.21
CA ALA A 301 -3.18 -21.71 9.46
C ALA A 301 -4.03 -22.10 10.68
N VAL A 302 -5.28 -21.62 10.72
CA VAL A 302 -6.23 -21.83 11.82
C VAL A 302 -7.67 -21.97 11.29
N SER A 303 -8.59 -22.38 12.15
CA SER A 303 -10.02 -22.47 11.84
C SER A 303 -10.70 -21.11 11.77
N SER A 304 -11.88 -21.05 11.12
CA SER A 304 -12.71 -19.85 11.08
C SER A 304 -13.23 -19.45 12.47
N SER A 305 -13.44 -20.38 13.38
CA SER A 305 -13.84 -20.07 14.76
C SER A 305 -12.75 -19.30 15.51
N THR A 306 -11.50 -19.70 15.34
CA THR A 306 -10.33 -18.99 15.88
C THR A 306 -10.22 -17.57 15.32
N VAL A 307 -10.39 -17.43 14.01
CA VAL A 307 -10.41 -16.11 13.35
C VAL A 307 -11.52 -15.23 13.91
N ASN A 308 -12.74 -15.73 14.05
CA ASN A 308 -13.86 -14.96 14.58
C ASN A 308 -13.57 -14.44 16.00
N LYS A 309 -13.00 -15.28 16.88
CA LYS A 309 -12.61 -14.84 18.22
C LYS A 309 -11.50 -13.77 18.16
N MET A 310 -10.54 -13.91 17.28
CA MET A 310 -9.48 -12.90 17.10
C MET A 310 -10.04 -11.57 16.57
N ILE A 311 -10.98 -11.59 15.64
CA ILE A 311 -11.69 -10.39 15.15
C ILE A 311 -12.40 -9.67 16.29
N GLU A 312 -13.07 -10.40 17.21
CA GLU A 312 -13.69 -9.82 18.40
C GLU A 312 -12.64 -9.12 19.30
N LEU A 313 -11.50 -9.76 19.55
CA LEU A 313 -10.44 -9.19 20.36
C LEU A 313 -9.83 -7.93 19.72
N MET A 314 -9.58 -7.96 18.42
CA MET A 314 -9.09 -6.80 17.66
C MET A 314 -10.11 -5.67 17.61
N ASP A 315 -11.38 -5.99 17.55
CA ASP A 315 -12.48 -5.02 17.59
C ASP A 315 -12.56 -4.32 18.95
N ILE A 316 -12.58 -5.07 20.03
CA ILE A 316 -12.57 -4.51 21.40
C ILE A 316 -11.31 -3.69 21.64
N THR A 317 -10.17 -4.07 21.08
CA THR A 317 -8.92 -3.31 21.22
C THR A 317 -9.01 -1.91 20.62
N VAL A 318 -9.71 -1.74 19.49
CA VAL A 318 -9.83 -0.46 18.77
C VAL A 318 -11.12 0.28 19.15
N ASN A 319 -12.26 -0.42 19.16
CA ASN A 319 -13.59 0.18 19.25
C ASN A 319 -14.17 0.07 20.67
N THR A 320 -13.47 0.59 21.65
CA THR A 320 -13.81 0.54 23.08
C THR A 320 -13.80 1.92 23.72
N ASN A 321 -14.52 2.05 24.84
CA ASN A 321 -14.43 3.23 25.71
C ASN A 321 -13.32 3.12 26.76
N ASP A 322 -12.69 1.95 26.91
CA ASP A 322 -11.61 1.74 27.86
C ASP A 322 -10.38 2.63 27.53
N PRO A 323 -9.96 3.52 28.44
CA PRO A 323 -8.84 4.42 28.19
C PRO A 323 -7.48 3.72 28.14
N ILE A 324 -7.37 2.49 28.66
CA ILE A 324 -6.13 1.73 28.72
C ILE A 324 -5.93 0.93 27.41
N ALA A 325 -7.00 0.62 26.69
CA ALA A 325 -6.94 -0.10 25.43
C ALA A 325 -5.97 0.55 24.45
N THR A 326 -4.96 -0.19 24.02
CA THR A 326 -3.84 0.36 23.22
C THR A 326 -4.26 0.81 21.84
N GLY A 327 -5.32 0.22 21.28
CA GLY A 327 -5.84 0.51 19.94
C GLY A 327 -6.91 1.60 19.88
N LYS A 328 -7.44 2.08 21.01
CA LYS A 328 -8.54 3.05 21.06
C LYS A 328 -8.33 4.30 20.19
N ARG A 329 -7.08 4.77 20.09
CA ARG A 329 -6.72 5.96 19.28
C ARG A 329 -6.90 5.75 17.78
N TYR A 330 -7.05 4.51 17.32
CA TYR A 330 -7.19 4.14 15.91
C TYR A 330 -8.65 4.03 15.47
N ALA A 331 -9.62 4.18 16.40
CA ALA A 331 -11.03 4.16 16.05
C ALA A 331 -11.34 5.26 15.01
N THR A 332 -11.93 4.87 13.91
CA THR A 332 -12.28 5.71 12.76
C THR A 332 -13.75 6.10 12.80
N ASP A 333 -14.10 7.19 12.09
CA ASP A 333 -15.47 7.70 12.08
C ASP A 333 -16.30 7.20 10.90
N SER A 334 -15.68 6.81 9.79
CA SER A 334 -16.36 6.39 8.56
C SER A 334 -16.51 4.88 8.41
N VAL A 335 -15.54 4.09 8.83
CA VAL A 335 -15.52 2.62 8.68
C VAL A 335 -15.08 1.95 9.96
N ARG A 336 -15.57 0.74 10.24
CA ARG A 336 -15.14 0.01 11.44
C ARG A 336 -13.79 -0.66 11.21
N LEU A 337 -12.70 0.05 11.57
CA LEU A 337 -11.35 -0.48 11.61
C LEU A 337 -11.16 -1.36 12.84
N ILE A 338 -10.54 -2.52 12.67
CA ILE A 338 -10.07 -3.36 13.76
C ILE A 338 -8.58 -3.62 13.63
N GLY A 339 -7.90 -3.86 14.74
CA GLY A 339 -6.44 -4.04 14.65
C GLY A 339 -5.74 -4.23 15.98
N LYS A 340 -4.41 -4.36 15.87
CA LYS A 340 -3.48 -4.50 16.97
C LYS A 340 -2.32 -3.54 16.81
N THR A 341 -1.99 -2.84 17.88
CA THR A 341 -0.82 -1.96 17.98
C THR A 341 0.43 -2.74 18.31
N GLY A 342 1.57 -2.28 17.83
CA GLY A 342 2.89 -2.73 18.24
C GLY A 342 3.79 -1.56 18.65
N THR A 343 4.64 -1.84 19.63
CA THR A 343 5.77 -0.99 19.99
C THR A 343 6.89 -1.95 20.38
N ALA A 344 7.96 -1.97 19.58
CA ALA A 344 9.10 -2.85 19.81
C ALA A 344 10.34 -2.02 20.07
N GLN A 345 11.17 -2.49 20.98
CA GLN A 345 12.55 -2.07 21.07
C GLN A 345 13.33 -2.72 19.91
N TYR A 346 14.44 -2.16 19.51
CA TYR A 346 15.32 -2.75 18.51
C TYR A 346 16.74 -2.88 19.06
N ALA A 347 17.46 -3.89 18.59
CA ALA A 347 18.82 -4.15 19.00
C ALA A 347 19.76 -3.03 18.52
N LEU A 348 20.60 -2.55 19.43
CA LEU A 348 21.67 -1.59 19.15
C LEU A 348 22.98 -2.35 18.84
N ALA A 349 23.92 -1.68 18.20
CA ALA A 349 25.23 -2.25 17.87
C ALA A 349 26.03 -2.78 19.08
N ASN A 350 25.72 -2.32 20.29
CA ASN A 350 26.32 -2.78 21.56
C ASN A 350 25.60 -4.00 22.17
N GLY A 351 24.67 -4.63 21.46
CA GLY A 351 23.91 -5.79 21.92
C GLY A 351 22.79 -5.49 22.91
N LYS A 352 22.55 -4.21 23.25
CA LYS A 352 21.43 -3.80 24.13
C LYS A 352 20.24 -3.39 23.30
N TYR A 353 19.05 -3.47 23.91
CA TYR A 353 17.84 -2.90 23.32
C TYR A 353 17.78 -1.39 23.47
N SER A 354 17.18 -0.75 22.48
CA SER A 354 16.87 0.69 22.50
C SER A 354 15.95 1.03 23.67
N SER A 355 16.02 2.26 24.17
CA SER A 355 15.18 2.75 25.27
C SER A 355 14.71 4.17 25.00
N GLY A 356 13.58 4.55 25.59
CA GLY A 356 12.97 5.88 25.47
C GLY A 356 11.77 5.92 24.53
N ASN A 357 10.92 6.92 24.74
CA ASN A 357 9.58 7.01 24.12
C ASN A 357 9.58 7.12 22.58
N TYR A 358 10.65 7.63 21.99
CA TYR A 358 10.78 7.82 20.55
C TYR A 358 11.81 6.89 19.90
N ASN A 359 12.52 6.11 20.71
CA ASN A 359 13.58 5.22 20.24
C ASN A 359 13.07 3.78 20.16
N ASN A 360 12.05 3.57 19.35
CA ASN A 360 11.36 2.29 19.18
C ASN A 360 10.84 2.16 17.74
N ILE A 361 10.33 0.98 17.43
CA ILE A 361 9.56 0.72 16.20
C ILE A 361 8.09 0.66 16.60
N ARG A 362 7.29 1.55 16.03
CA ARG A 362 5.83 1.52 16.14
C ARG A 362 5.25 0.75 14.99
N SER A 363 4.22 -0.05 15.25
CA SER A 363 3.51 -0.78 14.22
C SER A 363 2.00 -0.82 14.47
N PHE A 364 1.25 -1.03 13.41
CA PHE A 364 -0.19 -1.29 13.44
C PHE A 364 -0.52 -2.33 12.38
N ALA A 365 -1.22 -3.37 12.80
CA ALA A 365 -1.74 -4.43 11.97
C ALA A 365 -3.26 -4.41 12.04
N GLY A 366 -3.97 -4.25 10.92
CA GLY A 366 -5.42 -4.12 10.94
C GLY A 366 -6.11 -4.51 9.66
N MET A 367 -7.43 -4.52 9.70
CA MET A 367 -8.29 -4.71 8.54
C MET A 367 -9.58 -3.91 8.65
N PHE A 368 -10.17 -3.61 7.51
CA PHE A 368 -11.42 -2.86 7.40
C PHE A 368 -12.17 -3.16 6.09
N PRO A 369 -13.53 -3.03 6.10
CA PRO A 369 -14.41 -2.99 7.27
C PRO A 369 -14.27 -4.22 8.16
N LYS A 370 -14.67 -4.16 9.45
CA LYS A 370 -14.69 -5.33 10.34
C LYS A 370 -15.50 -6.47 9.74
N ASP A 371 -16.72 -6.14 9.34
CA ASP A 371 -17.64 -7.08 8.72
C ASP A 371 -17.37 -7.12 7.22
N ASN A 372 -17.10 -8.31 6.68
CA ASN A 372 -16.68 -8.51 5.29
C ASN A 372 -15.44 -7.66 4.89
N PRO A 373 -14.25 -7.94 5.45
CA PRO A 373 -13.05 -7.14 5.20
C PRO A 373 -12.69 -7.07 3.72
N GLU A 374 -12.40 -5.85 3.23
CA GLU A 374 -11.94 -5.63 1.87
C GLU A 374 -10.46 -5.31 1.81
N TYR A 375 -9.93 -4.73 2.90
CA TYR A 375 -8.51 -4.38 2.97
C TYR A 375 -7.86 -4.84 4.27
N VAL A 376 -6.63 -5.30 4.14
CA VAL A 376 -5.68 -5.43 5.24
C VAL A 376 -4.64 -4.32 5.13
N ILE A 377 -4.23 -3.77 6.27
CA ILE A 377 -3.25 -2.70 6.36
C ILE A 377 -2.17 -3.05 7.38
N TYR A 378 -0.91 -2.86 7.00
CA TYR A 378 0.21 -2.95 7.92
C TYR A 378 1.09 -1.71 7.83
N VAL A 379 1.42 -1.14 8.98
CA VAL A 379 2.23 0.08 9.09
C VAL A 379 3.30 -0.13 10.12
N SER A 380 4.52 0.29 9.81
CA SER A 380 5.64 0.31 10.74
C SER A 380 6.51 1.54 10.54
N ALA A 381 7.04 2.10 11.64
CA ALA A 381 7.94 3.24 11.60
C ALA A 381 8.96 3.16 12.75
N LYS A 382 10.23 3.37 12.44
CA LYS A 382 11.34 3.41 13.40
C LYS A 382 11.67 4.84 13.77
N LYS A 383 11.80 5.10 15.06
CA LYS A 383 12.13 6.41 15.63
C LYS A 383 11.16 7.54 15.22
N TYR A 384 9.89 7.21 15.11
CA TYR A 384 8.87 8.19 14.74
C TYR A 384 8.64 9.23 15.85
N MET A 385 8.91 10.50 15.55
CA MET A 385 8.85 11.59 16.54
C MET A 385 7.45 12.13 16.80
N GLY A 386 6.48 11.86 15.93
CA GLY A 386 5.07 12.24 16.13
C GLY A 386 4.35 11.47 17.26
N GLY A 387 5.02 10.49 17.86
CA GLY A 387 4.50 9.72 19.01
C GLY A 387 3.32 8.81 18.66
N ALA A 388 2.67 8.27 19.69
CA ALA A 388 1.57 7.33 19.51
C ALA A 388 0.32 7.97 18.88
N SER A 389 0.04 9.23 19.21
CA SER A 389 -1.13 9.94 18.69
C SER A 389 -0.96 10.33 17.23
N GLY A 390 0.22 10.86 16.84
CA GLY A 390 0.52 11.17 15.45
C GLY A 390 0.50 9.93 14.56
N PHE A 391 1.06 8.83 15.04
CA PHE A 391 1.04 7.55 14.31
C PHE A 391 -0.40 7.03 14.11
N ALA A 392 -1.24 7.09 15.14
CA ALA A 392 -2.65 6.70 15.02
C ALA A 392 -3.43 7.62 14.08
N SER A 393 -3.21 8.94 14.16
CA SER A 393 -3.87 9.92 13.27
C SER A 393 -3.52 9.68 11.79
N MET A 394 -2.27 9.34 11.50
CA MET A 394 -1.81 9.00 10.15
C MET A 394 -2.54 7.74 9.63
N VAL A 395 -2.57 6.66 10.41
CA VAL A 395 -3.28 5.42 10.02
C VAL A 395 -4.77 5.68 9.81
N LYS A 396 -5.42 6.42 10.71
CA LYS A 396 -6.84 6.79 10.58
C LYS A 396 -7.10 7.55 9.29
N SER A 397 -6.30 8.57 9.00
CA SER A 397 -6.45 9.39 7.79
C SER A 397 -6.38 8.55 6.52
N VAL A 398 -5.46 7.59 6.44
CA VAL A 398 -5.35 6.66 5.32
C VAL A 398 -6.60 5.78 5.22
N VAL A 399 -7.00 5.13 6.31
CA VAL A 399 -8.16 4.23 6.33
C VAL A 399 -9.44 4.97 5.95
N GLU A 400 -9.66 6.16 6.49
CA GLU A 400 -10.84 6.98 6.18
C GLU A 400 -10.83 7.48 4.73
N SER A 401 -9.66 7.82 4.18
CA SER A 401 -9.53 8.20 2.78
C SER A 401 -9.86 7.04 1.84
N ILE A 402 -9.35 5.84 2.14
CA ILE A 402 -9.66 4.63 1.37
C ILE A 402 -11.14 4.28 1.51
N ALA A 403 -11.68 4.30 2.73
CA ALA A 403 -13.09 4.00 2.98
C ALA A 403 -14.01 4.94 2.21
N LYS A 404 -13.72 6.23 2.21
CA LYS A 404 -14.46 7.22 1.42
C LYS A 404 -14.33 6.97 -0.08
N TYR A 405 -13.13 6.73 -0.57
CA TYR A 405 -12.87 6.46 -1.99
C TYR A 405 -13.57 5.20 -2.49
N LYS A 406 -13.53 4.13 -1.69
CA LYS A 406 -14.13 2.82 -2.04
C LYS A 406 -15.58 2.68 -1.55
N ASN A 407 -16.13 3.73 -0.93
CA ASN A 407 -17.48 3.73 -0.37
C ASN A 407 -17.75 2.58 0.61
N LEU A 408 -16.85 2.40 1.56
CA LEU A 408 -16.92 1.40 2.61
C LEU A 408 -17.52 1.95 3.92
N ASP A 409 -18.17 3.11 3.87
CA ASP A 409 -18.80 3.69 5.05
C ASP A 409 -19.95 2.80 5.53
N THR A 410 -19.81 2.26 6.73
CA THR A 410 -20.76 1.33 7.33
C THR A 410 -21.60 1.98 8.43
N ARG A 411 -21.48 3.28 8.66
CA ARG A 411 -22.27 4.00 9.65
C ARG A 411 -23.47 4.67 8.99
N ASP A 412 -24.63 4.36 9.52
CA ASP A 412 -25.88 5.07 9.30
C ASP A 412 -25.70 6.51 9.79
N THR A 413 -25.22 7.38 8.94
CA THR A 413 -25.20 8.81 9.20
C THR A 413 -26.07 9.48 8.15
N ASP A 414 -27.22 9.93 8.57
CA ASP A 414 -28.11 10.88 7.88
C ASP A 414 -27.42 12.24 7.58
N LYS A 415 -26.13 12.24 7.24
CA LYS A 415 -25.39 13.44 6.89
C LYS A 415 -24.48 13.19 5.69
N ASP A 416 -24.88 13.74 4.54
CA ASP A 416 -24.12 13.94 3.31
C ASP A 416 -23.28 12.72 2.83
N LEU A 417 -23.99 11.65 2.47
CA LEU A 417 -23.44 10.58 1.66
C LEU A 417 -23.01 11.19 0.32
N SER A 418 -21.71 11.24 0.06
CA SER A 418 -21.19 11.40 -1.28
C SER A 418 -21.86 10.33 -2.15
N LYS A 419 -22.82 10.73 -2.97
CA LYS A 419 -23.66 9.84 -3.74
C LYS A 419 -22.78 9.07 -4.70
N ILE A 420 -22.76 7.73 -4.62
CA ILE A 420 -22.12 6.92 -5.65
C ILE A 420 -22.96 7.06 -6.91
N ILE A 421 -22.30 7.38 -7.99
CA ILE A 421 -22.89 7.54 -9.29
C ILE A 421 -22.30 6.47 -10.19
N ASN A 422 -23.12 5.51 -10.60
CA ASN A 422 -22.74 4.57 -11.65
C ASN A 422 -22.85 5.28 -13.00
N LEU A 423 -21.74 5.46 -13.67
CA LEU A 423 -21.67 6.24 -14.90
C LEU A 423 -22.34 5.52 -16.09
N THR A 424 -23.25 6.23 -16.72
CA THR A 424 -23.79 5.82 -18.02
C THR A 424 -22.91 6.35 -19.15
N SER A 425 -23.14 5.91 -20.38
CA SER A 425 -22.43 6.47 -21.54
C SER A 425 -23.04 7.83 -21.93
N TYR A 426 -22.15 8.81 -22.06
CA TYR A 426 -22.45 10.13 -22.61
C TYR A 426 -21.93 10.29 -24.04
N ILE A 427 -21.22 9.29 -24.58
CA ILE A 427 -20.70 9.31 -25.96
C ILE A 427 -21.87 9.49 -26.93
N ASN A 428 -21.70 10.36 -27.93
CA ASN A 428 -22.66 10.81 -28.93
C ASN A 428 -23.83 11.64 -28.38
N LYS A 429 -23.83 12.03 -27.11
CA LYS A 429 -24.81 12.93 -26.52
C LYS A 429 -24.36 14.38 -26.60
N ASP A 430 -25.34 15.30 -26.54
CA ASP A 430 -25.09 16.73 -26.44
C ASP A 430 -24.26 17.07 -25.19
N VAL A 431 -23.25 17.92 -25.39
CA VAL A 431 -22.29 18.28 -24.33
C VAL A 431 -22.94 19.06 -23.19
N THR A 432 -23.78 20.05 -23.54
CA THR A 432 -24.44 20.92 -22.55
C THR A 432 -25.39 20.13 -21.68
N ALA A 433 -26.25 19.33 -22.28
CA ALA A 433 -27.20 18.47 -21.58
C ALA A 433 -26.48 17.41 -20.72
N SER A 434 -25.36 16.87 -21.20
CA SER A 434 -24.52 15.92 -20.46
C SER A 434 -23.86 16.58 -19.26
N LYS A 435 -23.32 17.78 -19.44
CA LYS A 435 -22.72 18.58 -18.37
C LYS A 435 -23.72 18.91 -17.27
N ASP A 436 -24.91 19.38 -17.65
CA ASP A 436 -25.98 19.73 -16.71
C ASP A 436 -26.43 18.50 -15.91
N THR A 437 -26.63 17.37 -16.61
CA THR A 437 -26.99 16.10 -15.95
C THR A 437 -25.97 15.67 -14.93
N LEU A 438 -24.68 15.69 -15.29
CA LEU A 438 -23.59 15.28 -14.42
C LEU A 438 -23.35 16.26 -13.27
N THR A 439 -23.50 17.55 -13.52
CA THR A 439 -23.43 18.59 -12.49
C THR A 439 -24.56 18.44 -11.47
N ASN A 440 -25.78 18.14 -11.92
CA ASN A 440 -26.93 17.88 -11.04
C ASN A 440 -26.76 16.58 -10.22
N LEU A 441 -25.93 15.65 -10.68
CA LEU A 441 -25.51 14.49 -9.89
C LEU A 441 -24.39 14.84 -8.89
N GLY A 442 -23.94 16.09 -8.84
CA GLY A 442 -22.91 16.55 -7.94
C GLY A 442 -21.47 16.30 -8.40
N LEU A 443 -21.24 16.05 -9.69
CA LEU A 443 -19.92 15.85 -10.26
C LEU A 443 -19.30 17.15 -10.76
N ASN A 444 -17.98 17.26 -10.69
CA ASN A 444 -17.21 18.35 -11.28
C ASN A 444 -16.88 18.00 -12.74
N VAL A 445 -17.64 18.58 -13.68
CA VAL A 445 -17.53 18.25 -15.10
C VAL A 445 -16.47 19.11 -15.76
N VAL A 446 -15.46 18.48 -16.35
CA VAL A 446 -14.45 19.11 -17.18
C VAL A 446 -14.75 18.79 -18.65
N VAL A 447 -15.10 19.81 -19.43
CA VAL A 447 -15.32 19.68 -20.87
C VAL A 447 -14.02 20.01 -21.58
N ILE A 448 -13.58 19.12 -22.47
CA ILE A 448 -12.35 19.25 -23.25
C ILE A 448 -12.75 19.42 -24.73
N GLY A 449 -12.45 20.58 -25.27
CA GLY A 449 -12.80 20.98 -26.64
C GLY A 449 -14.05 21.84 -26.72
N ASN A 450 -14.37 22.30 -27.92
CA ASN A 450 -15.42 23.27 -28.22
C ASN A 450 -16.57 22.69 -29.08
N GLY A 451 -16.64 21.36 -29.24
CA GLY A 451 -17.65 20.68 -30.03
C GLY A 451 -19.01 20.53 -29.32
N GLU A 452 -20.01 20.11 -30.05
CA GLU A 452 -21.38 19.96 -29.56
C GLU A 452 -21.68 18.57 -29.01
N LYS A 453 -20.88 17.54 -29.38
CA LYS A 453 -21.10 16.15 -28.99
C LYS A 453 -19.92 15.59 -28.19
N VAL A 454 -20.22 14.76 -27.24
CA VAL A 454 -19.22 14.00 -26.48
C VAL A 454 -18.70 12.84 -27.34
N VAL A 455 -17.39 12.79 -27.59
CA VAL A 455 -16.73 11.70 -28.34
C VAL A 455 -15.99 10.74 -27.42
N ASN A 456 -15.60 11.19 -26.21
CA ASN A 456 -14.98 10.35 -25.21
C ASN A 456 -15.35 10.83 -23.80
N GLN A 457 -15.32 9.93 -22.82
CA GLN A 457 -15.53 10.26 -21.40
C GLN A 457 -14.56 9.48 -20.53
N TYR A 458 -14.18 10.09 -19.40
CA TYR A 458 -13.42 9.41 -18.34
C TYR A 458 -13.89 9.92 -16.96
N PRO A 459 -14.25 9.06 -16.00
CA PRO A 459 -14.24 7.59 -16.05
C PRO A 459 -15.22 7.02 -17.09
N LYS A 460 -15.05 5.74 -17.44
CA LYS A 460 -15.83 5.07 -18.50
C LYS A 460 -17.23 4.68 -18.01
N LYS A 461 -18.10 4.33 -18.96
CA LYS A 461 -19.40 3.72 -18.66
C LYS A 461 -19.24 2.49 -17.78
N GLY A 462 -20.08 2.38 -16.73
CA GLY A 462 -20.10 1.26 -15.78
C GLY A 462 -19.15 1.44 -14.60
N GLU A 463 -18.27 2.43 -14.63
CA GLU A 463 -17.44 2.77 -13.48
C GLU A 463 -18.24 3.58 -12.46
N ASN A 464 -17.91 3.39 -11.18
CA ASN A 464 -18.49 4.14 -10.08
C ASN A 464 -17.64 5.37 -9.79
N ILE A 465 -18.29 6.51 -9.59
CA ILE A 465 -17.66 7.78 -9.22
C ILE A 465 -18.42 8.40 -8.05
N LEU A 466 -17.70 9.03 -7.13
CA LEU A 466 -18.31 9.75 -6.02
C LEU A 466 -18.72 11.17 -6.44
N SER A 467 -19.83 11.69 -5.90
CA SER A 467 -20.15 13.10 -6.03
C SER A 467 -18.96 13.96 -5.53
N GLY A 468 -18.73 15.09 -6.17
CA GLY A 468 -17.55 15.95 -5.90
C GLY A 468 -16.29 15.57 -6.70
N ASN A 469 -16.22 14.38 -7.30
CA ASN A 469 -15.10 14.01 -8.17
C ASN A 469 -15.25 14.58 -9.58
N LYS A 470 -14.13 14.63 -10.32
CA LYS A 470 -14.12 15.12 -11.70
C LYS A 470 -14.50 14.01 -12.68
N ILE A 471 -15.29 14.41 -13.67
CA ILE A 471 -15.52 13.65 -14.89
C ILE A 471 -15.11 14.50 -16.10
N PHE A 472 -14.39 13.89 -17.01
CA PHE A 472 -13.90 14.52 -18.23
C PHE A 472 -14.78 14.11 -19.41
N LEU A 473 -15.27 15.08 -20.16
CA LEU A 473 -16.00 14.89 -21.40
C LEU A 473 -15.18 15.49 -22.53
N VAL A 474 -14.70 14.66 -23.45
CA VAL A 474 -14.00 15.11 -24.67
C VAL A 474 -15.04 15.28 -25.78
N THR A 475 -14.99 16.39 -26.46
CA THR A 475 -15.95 16.73 -27.53
C THR A 475 -15.36 16.49 -28.92
N ASP A 476 -16.20 16.57 -29.95
CA ASP A 476 -15.83 16.64 -31.38
C ASP A 476 -15.25 18.04 -31.67
N TYR A 477 -14.05 18.31 -31.22
CA TYR A 477 -13.42 19.63 -31.19
C TYR A 477 -12.61 19.98 -32.44
N SER A 478 -12.56 21.27 -32.78
CA SER A 478 -11.56 21.86 -33.69
C SER A 478 -10.39 22.48 -32.90
N GLU A 479 -10.62 22.87 -31.65
CA GLU A 479 -9.62 23.51 -30.81
C GLU A 479 -9.76 23.02 -29.37
N ILE A 480 -8.63 22.80 -28.68
CA ILE A 480 -8.56 22.52 -27.24
C ILE A 480 -7.96 23.74 -26.56
N VAL A 481 -8.62 24.19 -25.52
CA VAL A 481 -8.19 25.31 -24.71
C VAL A 481 -7.73 24.81 -23.35
N MET A 482 -6.59 25.34 -22.87
CA MET A 482 -6.05 24.99 -21.54
C MET A 482 -7.04 25.39 -20.45
N PRO A 483 -7.51 24.46 -19.60
CA PRO A 483 -8.34 24.80 -18.46
C PRO A 483 -7.51 25.39 -17.30
N ASN A 484 -8.18 25.99 -16.35
CA ASN A 484 -7.57 26.28 -15.06
C ASN A 484 -7.44 24.98 -14.25
N ILE A 485 -6.22 24.53 -14.06
CA ILE A 485 -5.94 23.31 -13.32
C ILE A 485 -5.44 23.54 -11.89
N ILE A 486 -5.39 24.81 -11.44
CA ILE A 486 -5.01 25.15 -10.07
C ILE A 486 -5.95 24.42 -9.09
N GLY A 487 -5.37 23.78 -8.08
CA GLY A 487 -6.11 22.99 -7.10
C GLY A 487 -6.49 21.56 -7.56
N TRP A 488 -6.21 21.18 -8.80
CA TRP A 488 -6.37 19.78 -9.24
C TRP A 488 -5.33 18.89 -8.55
N ASN A 489 -5.64 17.61 -8.42
CA ASN A 489 -4.63 16.62 -8.01
C ASN A 489 -3.80 16.15 -9.22
N SER A 490 -2.69 15.51 -8.98
CA SER A 490 -1.80 15.01 -10.03
C SER A 490 -2.48 13.99 -10.96
N SER A 491 -3.41 13.18 -10.44
CA SER A 491 -4.19 12.22 -11.23
C SER A 491 -5.12 12.90 -12.22
N ASP A 492 -5.78 14.00 -11.82
CA ASP A 492 -6.66 14.78 -12.71
C ASP A 492 -5.85 15.40 -13.85
N VAL A 493 -4.65 15.92 -13.56
CA VAL A 493 -3.76 16.50 -14.59
C VAL A 493 -3.31 15.45 -15.60
N ARG A 494 -2.89 14.27 -15.12
CA ARG A 494 -2.52 13.15 -15.99
C ARG A 494 -3.67 12.70 -16.87
N THR A 495 -4.85 12.54 -16.28
CA THR A 495 -6.05 12.17 -17.03
C THR A 495 -6.36 13.16 -18.13
N PHE A 496 -6.34 14.45 -17.83
CA PHE A 496 -6.53 15.51 -18.80
C PHE A 496 -5.49 15.42 -19.94
N ALA A 497 -4.20 15.40 -19.58
CA ALA A 497 -3.10 15.37 -20.54
C ALA A 497 -3.16 14.12 -21.43
N ASN A 498 -3.42 12.95 -20.86
CA ASN A 498 -3.53 11.69 -21.63
C ASN A 498 -4.74 11.68 -22.58
N LEU A 499 -5.87 12.27 -22.17
CA LEU A 499 -7.07 12.32 -23.03
C LEU A 499 -6.86 13.14 -24.31
N ILE A 500 -5.90 14.07 -24.32
CA ILE A 500 -5.60 14.96 -25.45
C ILE A 500 -4.19 14.77 -26.01
N ASN A 501 -3.45 13.76 -25.56
CA ASN A 501 -2.04 13.51 -25.93
C ASN A 501 -1.12 14.72 -25.71
N LEU A 502 -1.35 15.48 -24.63
CA LEU A 502 -0.53 16.63 -24.25
C LEU A 502 0.72 16.17 -23.49
N SER A 503 1.90 16.59 -23.94
CA SER A 503 3.15 16.37 -23.18
C SER A 503 3.16 17.20 -21.91
N TYR A 504 3.54 16.58 -20.79
CA TYR A 504 3.58 17.30 -19.52
C TYR A 504 4.76 16.86 -18.63
N THR A 505 5.15 17.74 -17.72
CA THR A 505 6.05 17.44 -16.60
C THR A 505 5.39 17.91 -15.30
N MET A 506 5.55 17.14 -14.25
CA MET A 506 5.10 17.50 -12.91
C MET A 506 6.27 17.33 -11.95
N ASN A 507 6.53 18.36 -11.17
CA ASN A 507 7.51 18.33 -10.09
C ASN A 507 6.76 18.34 -8.75
N ASP A 508 7.16 17.48 -7.84
CA ASP A 508 6.57 17.35 -6.51
C ASP A 508 5.22 16.59 -6.48
N TYR A 509 4.52 16.60 -5.35
CA TYR A 509 3.26 15.90 -5.11
C TYR A 509 2.22 16.85 -4.48
N GLY A 510 0.95 16.44 -4.46
CA GLY A 510 -0.15 17.20 -3.87
C GLY A 510 -1.06 17.85 -4.92
N LYS A 511 -1.51 19.08 -4.62
CA LYS A 511 -2.38 19.84 -5.52
C LYS A 511 -1.59 20.81 -6.38
N VAL A 512 -2.07 21.04 -7.59
CA VAL A 512 -1.49 22.03 -8.51
C VAL A 512 -1.52 23.42 -7.88
N THR A 513 -0.37 24.06 -7.80
CA THR A 513 -0.18 25.44 -7.32
C THR A 513 0.21 26.39 -8.44
N ALA A 514 0.79 25.88 -9.53
CA ALA A 514 1.09 26.66 -10.73
C ALA A 514 1.04 25.79 -11.98
N GLN A 515 0.66 26.37 -13.11
CA GLN A 515 0.68 25.79 -14.45
C GLN A 515 1.44 26.72 -15.41
N SER A 516 2.29 26.15 -16.29
CA SER A 516 3.11 26.95 -17.22
C SER A 516 2.30 27.52 -18.37
N ILE A 517 1.24 26.84 -18.80
CA ILE A 517 0.35 27.30 -19.86
C ILE A 517 -0.85 27.99 -19.22
N PRO A 518 -1.07 29.29 -19.48
CA PRO A 518 -2.21 30.02 -18.91
C PRO A 518 -3.57 29.45 -19.36
N GLU A 519 -4.57 29.56 -18.47
CA GLU A 519 -5.97 29.27 -18.81
C GLU A 519 -6.39 30.05 -20.08
N GLY A 520 -7.13 29.38 -20.96
CA GLY A 520 -7.62 30.00 -22.20
C GLY A 520 -6.64 29.92 -23.38
N THR A 521 -5.41 29.42 -23.18
CA THR A 521 -4.45 29.24 -24.26
C THR A 521 -4.87 28.06 -25.15
N ILE A 522 -4.87 28.23 -26.47
CA ILE A 522 -5.11 27.14 -27.41
C ILE A 522 -3.90 26.20 -27.41
N LEU A 523 -4.17 24.91 -27.23
CA LEU A 523 -3.17 23.85 -27.17
C LEU A 523 -2.96 23.26 -28.58
N ASP A 524 -1.69 22.98 -28.90
CA ASP A 524 -1.27 22.31 -30.12
C ASP A 524 -0.35 21.13 -29.83
N SER A 525 0.08 20.42 -30.86
CA SER A 525 0.96 19.24 -30.73
C SER A 525 2.37 19.55 -30.22
N ALA A 526 2.79 20.82 -30.18
CA ALA A 526 4.07 21.27 -29.67
C ALA A 526 3.96 21.79 -28.23
N SER A 527 2.75 21.91 -27.69
CA SER A 527 2.49 22.40 -26.34
C SER A 527 3.05 21.43 -25.30
N MET A 528 3.78 21.96 -24.33
CA MET A 528 4.32 21.21 -23.20
C MET A 528 3.88 21.87 -21.90
N LEU A 529 3.16 21.12 -21.08
CA LEU A 529 2.63 21.61 -19.82
C LEU A 529 3.59 21.29 -18.67
N GLU A 530 4.10 22.31 -18.00
CA GLU A 530 4.83 22.15 -16.74
C GLU A 530 3.89 22.48 -15.58
N VAL A 531 3.80 21.60 -14.61
CA VAL A 531 2.90 21.74 -13.46
C VAL A 531 3.72 21.72 -12.19
N THR A 532 3.53 22.74 -11.37
CA THR A 532 4.06 22.75 -10.01
C THR A 532 3.00 22.26 -9.05
N LEU A 533 3.33 21.22 -8.30
CA LEU A 533 2.49 20.69 -7.23
C LEU A 533 2.98 21.28 -5.89
N GLY A 534 2.06 21.78 -5.09
CA GLY A 534 2.36 22.16 -3.70
C GLY A 534 2.07 20.96 -2.82
N GLY A 535 3.04 20.57 -1.98
CA GLY A 535 2.81 19.57 -0.94
C GLY A 535 1.54 19.88 -0.14
N LEU A 536 0.99 18.90 0.55
CA LEU A 536 -0.29 18.99 1.32
C LEU A 536 -0.38 20.16 2.29
N TYR A 537 0.74 20.81 2.57
CA TYR A 537 0.85 22.03 3.35
C TYR A 537 1.55 23.08 2.49
N GLY A 538 0.75 23.91 1.81
CA GLY A 538 1.26 25.13 1.20
C GLY A 538 2.13 25.85 2.24
N LYS A 539 3.36 26.18 1.89
CA LYS A 539 4.12 27.15 2.66
C LYS A 539 3.30 28.43 2.59
N GLU A 540 2.58 28.76 3.66
CA GLU A 540 2.21 30.14 3.90
C GLU A 540 3.52 30.92 3.85
N LYS A 541 3.66 31.80 2.85
CA LYS A 541 4.73 32.78 2.85
C LYS A 541 4.54 33.57 4.13
N ALA A 542 5.43 33.35 5.09
CA ALA A 542 5.61 34.29 6.19
C ALA A 542 5.91 35.65 5.54
N GLY A 543 4.97 36.57 5.68
CA GLY A 543 5.14 37.98 5.33
C GLY A 543 6.13 38.64 6.28
#